data_d3f85a74f38b4826abe5dcf8449f2932
#
_entry.id   d3f85a74f38b4826abe5dcf8449f2932
#
_cell.length_a   1.000
_cell.length_b   1.000
_cell.length_c   1.000
_cell.angle_alpha   90.00
_cell.angle_beta   90.00
_cell.angle_gamma   90.00
#
_symmetry.space_group_name_H-M   'P 1'
#
loop_
_entity.id
_entity.type
_entity.pdbx_description
1 polymer ?
#
loop_
_entity_poly.entity_id
_entity_poly.type
_entity_poly.pdbx_seq_one_letter_code
_entity_poly.pdbx_strand_id
1 'polypeptide(L)'
;MQKLKCLSEIYLLIEQLPKPNQKIIKEAKNYQNQLTKPQGSLGILEDLSIFFCGWQNTLKPSLKKIQTLIFAGNHGVCNQGVNSYPQSVTSEMVLNFKNGGAAINQLCNHSSVNLQIIPIDLDNPTNDIYYGPAMNETELLVCINIGIKAVNKKSDLIVLGEMGIGNSTIASAISTACFGGSIAKWVGRGTANNDNKLSKKISVIRKSLKVNKKREPLKILMTLGGREQAAIFGATLAARMLKIPVIMDGFICSASAAPLFLLDNSSLDHCIFGHCSMERGHKLLLKSMNKSPLLNLNIHLGEGSGAMIALNIVRSALVCHNGMASFESVGVSNSK
;
A
#
# COMPACT_ATOMS: atom_id res chain seq x y z
N MET A 1 15.94 0.50 9.52
CA MET A 1 16.71 1.25 8.49
C MET A 1 17.17 2.56 9.10
N GLN A 2 18.31 3.13 8.68
CA GLN A 2 18.74 4.45 9.13
C GLN A 2 17.93 5.55 8.43
N LYS A 3 17.88 6.74 9.07
CA LYS A 3 17.27 7.94 8.51
C LYS A 3 18.05 8.39 7.29
N LEU A 4 17.36 8.66 6.17
CA LEU A 4 17.95 9.22 4.95
C LEU A 4 18.32 10.68 5.15
N LYS A 5 19.48 11.09 4.63
CA LYS A 5 19.99 12.46 4.68
C LYS A 5 19.63 13.26 3.43
N CYS A 6 19.47 12.59 2.29
CA CYS A 6 19.10 13.19 1.01
C CYS A 6 18.33 12.20 0.13
N LEU A 7 17.64 12.70 -0.89
CA LEU A 7 16.87 11.85 -1.82
C LEU A 7 17.74 10.95 -2.68
N SER A 8 19.00 11.31 -2.92
CA SER A 8 19.92 10.47 -3.72
C SER A 8 20.23 9.14 -3.05
N GLU A 9 20.17 9.04 -1.73
CA GLU A 9 20.35 7.77 -1.02
C GLU A 9 19.27 6.74 -1.37
N ILE A 10 18.09 7.19 -1.82
CA ILE A 10 17.01 6.29 -2.28
C ILE A 10 17.47 5.50 -3.51
N TYR A 11 18.15 6.14 -4.47
CA TYR A 11 18.65 5.46 -5.67
C TYR A 11 19.67 4.40 -5.30
N LEU A 12 20.56 4.66 -4.34
CA LEU A 12 21.53 3.69 -3.83
C LEU A 12 20.84 2.48 -3.16
N LEU A 13 19.74 2.72 -2.43
CA LEU A 13 18.95 1.63 -1.84
C LEU A 13 18.24 0.79 -2.91
N ILE A 14 17.75 1.43 -3.98
CA ILE A 14 17.10 0.73 -5.10
C ILE A 14 18.06 -0.23 -5.79
N GLU A 15 19.32 0.13 -5.96
CA GLU A 15 20.36 -0.75 -6.55
C GLU A 15 20.65 -1.99 -5.67
N GLN A 16 20.32 -1.92 -4.38
CA GLN A 16 20.61 -2.96 -3.39
C GLN A 16 19.37 -3.68 -2.86
N LEU A 17 18.23 -3.62 -3.58
CA LEU A 17 16.98 -4.20 -3.12
C LEU A 17 17.13 -5.71 -2.81
N PRO A 18 16.87 -6.15 -1.57
CA PRO A 18 16.94 -7.56 -1.24
C PRO A 18 15.89 -8.36 -2.01
N LYS A 19 16.23 -9.60 -2.35
CA LYS A 19 15.32 -10.55 -3.03
C LYS A 19 14.85 -11.62 -2.05
N PRO A 20 13.70 -12.26 -2.30
CA PRO A 20 13.27 -13.42 -1.53
C PRO A 20 14.23 -14.60 -1.75
N ASN A 21 14.35 -15.49 -0.78
CA ASN A 21 15.24 -16.64 -0.88
C ASN A 21 14.68 -17.69 -1.85
N GLN A 22 15.31 -17.81 -3.03
CA GLN A 22 14.87 -18.73 -4.09
C GLN A 22 15.00 -20.22 -3.70
N LYS A 23 15.98 -20.58 -2.87
CA LYS A 23 16.14 -21.95 -2.36
C LYS A 23 14.93 -22.32 -1.50
N ILE A 24 14.57 -21.46 -0.54
CA ILE A 24 13.40 -21.68 0.32
C ILE A 24 12.09 -21.69 -0.49
N ILE A 25 11.95 -20.84 -1.51
CA ILE A 25 10.78 -20.87 -2.41
C ILE A 25 10.67 -22.24 -3.08
N LYS A 26 11.77 -22.82 -3.59
CA LYS A 26 11.75 -24.13 -4.22
C LYS A 26 11.39 -25.23 -3.20
N GLU A 27 11.97 -25.18 -2.02
CA GLU A 27 11.69 -26.13 -0.94
C GLU A 27 10.22 -26.03 -0.48
N ALA A 28 9.67 -24.80 -0.36
CA ALA A 28 8.28 -24.58 0.02
C ALA A 28 7.30 -25.12 -1.05
N LYS A 29 7.62 -25.00 -2.35
CA LYS A 29 6.83 -25.62 -3.43
C LYS A 29 6.82 -27.13 -3.31
N ASN A 30 7.98 -27.74 -3.06
CA ASN A 30 8.08 -29.18 -2.87
C ASN A 30 7.28 -29.62 -1.62
N TYR A 31 7.36 -28.87 -0.53
CA TYR A 31 6.61 -29.12 0.70
C TYR A 31 5.09 -29.05 0.46
N GLN A 32 4.59 -28.05 -0.30
CA GLN A 32 3.18 -27.95 -0.65
C GLN A 32 2.67 -29.20 -1.41
N ASN A 33 3.49 -29.81 -2.26
CA ASN A 33 3.15 -31.00 -3.01
C ASN A 33 3.11 -32.27 -2.15
N GLN A 34 3.68 -32.25 -0.93
CA GLN A 34 3.66 -33.36 0.00
C GLN A 34 2.47 -33.31 0.98
N LEU A 35 1.77 -32.19 1.08
CA LEU A 35 0.62 -32.03 1.97
C LEU A 35 -0.59 -32.84 1.45
N THR A 36 -1.44 -33.33 2.38
CA THR A 36 -2.60 -34.20 2.11
C THR A 36 -3.69 -33.48 1.32
N LYS A 37 -3.40 -33.15 0.07
CA LYS A 37 -4.29 -32.46 -0.87
C LYS A 37 -3.84 -32.71 -2.31
N PRO A 38 -4.73 -32.65 -3.31
CA PRO A 38 -4.31 -32.60 -4.71
C PRO A 38 -3.37 -31.39 -4.95
N GLN A 39 -2.37 -31.57 -5.80
CA GLN A 39 -1.41 -30.50 -6.11
C GLN A 39 -2.13 -29.27 -6.69
N GLY A 40 -1.82 -28.09 -6.19
CA GLY A 40 -2.41 -26.81 -6.62
C GLY A 40 -3.84 -26.56 -6.16
N SER A 41 -4.49 -27.49 -5.43
CA SER A 41 -5.92 -27.41 -5.11
C SER A 41 -6.31 -26.29 -4.15
N LEU A 42 -5.37 -25.74 -3.38
CA LEU A 42 -5.60 -24.55 -2.54
C LEU A 42 -5.34 -23.22 -3.29
N GLY A 43 -4.90 -23.29 -4.56
CA GLY A 43 -4.75 -22.10 -5.42
C GLY A 43 -3.90 -21.02 -4.77
N ILE A 44 -4.42 -19.79 -4.71
CA ILE A 44 -3.70 -18.61 -4.19
C ILE A 44 -3.18 -18.78 -2.76
N LEU A 45 -3.77 -19.66 -1.94
CA LEU A 45 -3.28 -19.89 -0.57
C LEU A 45 -1.91 -20.58 -0.57
N GLU A 46 -1.64 -21.42 -1.59
CA GLU A 46 -0.31 -22.02 -1.77
C GLU A 46 0.72 -20.96 -2.15
N ASP A 47 0.37 -20.10 -3.12
CA ASP A 47 1.24 -19.02 -3.59
C ASP A 47 1.58 -18.03 -2.46
N LEU A 48 0.58 -17.66 -1.64
CA LEU A 48 0.79 -16.81 -0.46
C LEU A 48 1.75 -17.45 0.53
N SER A 49 1.58 -18.74 0.81
CA SER A 49 2.45 -19.46 1.75
C SER A 49 3.90 -19.49 1.24
N ILE A 50 4.10 -19.82 -0.05
CA ILE A 50 5.41 -19.85 -0.70
C ILE A 50 6.05 -18.45 -0.70
N PHE A 51 5.25 -17.40 -0.97
CA PHE A 51 5.69 -16.00 -0.90
C PHE A 51 6.25 -15.67 0.49
N PHE A 52 5.50 -15.97 1.57
CA PHE A 52 5.96 -15.72 2.94
C PHE A 52 7.20 -16.56 3.30
N CYS A 53 7.27 -17.81 2.88
CA CYS A 53 8.47 -18.65 3.06
C CYS A 53 9.70 -17.97 2.46
N GLY A 54 9.60 -17.48 1.23
CA GLY A 54 10.69 -16.82 0.53
C GLY A 54 11.16 -15.52 1.20
N TRP A 55 10.22 -14.67 1.62
CA TRP A 55 10.55 -13.39 2.24
C TRP A 55 11.03 -13.53 3.69
N GLN A 56 10.44 -14.43 4.47
CA GLN A 56 10.85 -14.68 5.86
C GLN A 56 12.02 -15.68 5.95
N ASN A 57 12.48 -16.23 4.82
CA ASN A 57 13.59 -17.19 4.76
C ASN A 57 13.39 -18.42 5.66
N THR A 58 12.21 -19.02 5.66
CA THR A 58 11.83 -20.17 6.47
C THR A 58 10.72 -20.99 5.83
N LEU A 59 10.70 -22.31 6.06
CA LEU A 59 9.59 -23.18 5.66
C LEU A 59 8.37 -23.10 6.61
N LYS A 60 8.51 -22.44 7.75
CA LYS A 60 7.42 -22.25 8.74
C LYS A 60 7.22 -20.75 8.99
N PRO A 61 6.66 -20.01 8.00
CA PRO A 61 6.45 -18.57 8.13
C PRO A 61 5.45 -18.24 9.25
N SER A 62 5.61 -17.04 9.82
CA SER A 62 4.88 -16.58 11.00
C SER A 62 4.17 -15.25 10.75
N LEU A 63 3.04 -15.04 11.43
CA LEU A 63 2.30 -13.78 11.49
C LEU A 63 1.98 -13.38 12.95
N LYS A 64 2.92 -13.63 13.87
CA LYS A 64 2.74 -13.31 15.31
C LYS A 64 2.92 -11.81 15.58
N LYS A 65 3.71 -11.11 14.75
CA LYS A 65 4.06 -9.69 14.95
C LYS A 65 3.61 -8.88 13.74
N ILE A 66 2.33 -8.55 13.70
CA ILE A 66 1.74 -7.73 12.64
C ILE A 66 1.66 -6.29 13.11
N GLN A 67 2.05 -5.36 12.23
CA GLN A 67 1.95 -3.93 12.46
C GLN A 67 1.01 -3.31 11.44
N THR A 68 -0.01 -2.57 11.90
CA THR A 68 -0.89 -1.79 11.04
C THR A 68 -0.57 -0.31 11.19
N LEU A 69 -0.25 0.35 10.09
CA LEU A 69 0.13 1.76 10.02
C LEU A 69 -0.87 2.53 9.17
N ILE A 70 -1.52 3.53 9.76
CA ILE A 70 -2.36 4.49 9.04
C ILE A 70 -1.67 5.84 9.08
N PHE A 71 -1.24 6.32 7.92
CA PHE A 71 -0.66 7.65 7.78
C PHE A 71 -1.77 8.64 7.42
N ALA A 72 -1.81 9.79 8.10
CA ALA A 72 -2.81 10.82 7.84
C ALA A 72 -2.16 12.14 7.43
N GLY A 73 -2.70 12.78 6.39
CA GLY A 73 -2.18 14.04 5.86
C GLY A 73 -3.27 14.91 5.23
N ASN A 74 -3.04 16.21 5.19
CA ASN A 74 -3.93 17.20 4.57
C ASN A 74 -3.33 17.79 3.29
N HIS A 75 -4.21 18.17 2.34
CA HIS A 75 -3.82 18.55 0.99
C HIS A 75 -4.35 19.93 0.60
N GLY A 76 -3.48 20.82 0.11
CA GLY A 76 -3.86 22.13 -0.39
C GLY A 76 -4.84 22.11 -1.58
N VAL A 77 -4.86 21.01 -2.35
CA VAL A 77 -5.81 20.83 -3.46
C VAL A 77 -7.28 20.89 -3.03
N CYS A 78 -7.57 20.72 -1.75
CA CYS A 78 -8.91 20.89 -1.19
C CYS A 78 -9.47 22.29 -1.45
N ASN A 79 -8.64 23.32 -1.53
CA ASN A 79 -9.02 24.69 -1.86
C ASN A 79 -9.65 24.80 -3.26
N GLN A 80 -9.43 23.81 -4.13
CA GLN A 80 -10.06 23.74 -5.43
C GLN A 80 -11.50 23.16 -5.37
N GLY A 81 -12.03 22.80 -4.20
CA GLY A 81 -13.37 22.25 -4.02
C GLY A 81 -13.60 20.92 -4.73
N VAL A 82 -12.57 20.06 -4.78
CA VAL A 82 -12.59 18.72 -5.40
C VAL A 82 -13.10 17.62 -4.46
N ASN A 83 -13.24 17.92 -3.18
CA ASN A 83 -13.68 17.03 -2.10
C ASN A 83 -15.14 17.30 -1.71
N SER A 84 -15.78 16.31 -1.09
CA SER A 84 -17.17 16.43 -0.60
C SER A 84 -17.24 16.80 0.86
N TYR A 85 -16.24 16.43 1.62
CA TYR A 85 -16.10 16.73 3.05
C TYR A 85 -15.12 17.88 3.27
N PRO A 86 -15.30 18.71 4.31
CA PRO A 86 -14.31 19.71 4.70
C PRO A 86 -13.01 19.03 5.12
N GLN A 87 -11.90 19.74 5.00
CA GLN A 87 -10.56 19.21 5.31
C GLN A 87 -10.40 18.83 6.80
N SER A 88 -11.17 19.49 7.71
CA SER A 88 -11.20 19.18 9.15
C SER A 88 -11.53 17.72 9.45
N VAL A 89 -12.28 17.05 8.56
CA VAL A 89 -12.64 15.63 8.71
C VAL A 89 -11.41 14.73 8.83
N THR A 90 -10.26 15.10 8.25
CA THR A 90 -9.03 14.34 8.45
C THR A 90 -8.64 14.28 9.93
N SER A 91 -8.62 15.41 10.63
CA SER A 91 -8.30 15.47 12.06
C SER A 91 -9.38 14.82 12.93
N GLU A 92 -10.64 14.98 12.57
CA GLU A 92 -11.79 14.33 13.23
C GLU A 92 -11.69 12.81 13.11
N MET A 93 -11.31 12.28 11.93
CA MET A 93 -11.07 10.85 11.73
C MET A 93 -9.85 10.35 12.50
N VAL A 94 -8.77 11.11 12.59
CA VAL A 94 -7.62 10.74 13.45
C VAL A 94 -8.06 10.61 14.92
N LEU A 95 -8.94 11.49 15.40
CA LEU A 95 -9.51 11.37 16.74
C LEU A 95 -10.41 10.13 16.85
N ASN A 96 -11.26 9.88 15.84
CA ASN A 96 -12.13 8.70 15.79
C ASN A 96 -11.31 7.40 15.81
N PHE A 97 -10.20 7.30 15.06
CA PHE A 97 -9.28 6.17 15.12
C PHE A 97 -8.69 5.97 16.53
N LYS A 98 -8.29 7.05 17.20
CA LYS A 98 -7.75 6.98 18.57
C LYS A 98 -8.79 6.49 19.57
N ASN A 99 -10.06 6.86 19.35
CA ASN A 99 -11.18 6.48 20.20
C ASN A 99 -11.78 5.10 19.86
N GLY A 100 -11.25 4.41 18.84
CA GLY A 100 -11.71 3.07 18.49
C GLY A 100 -13.00 3.01 17.68
N GLY A 101 -13.48 4.13 17.10
CA GLY A 101 -14.79 4.24 16.47
C GLY A 101 -14.85 3.90 14.97
N ALA A 102 -13.71 3.76 14.29
CA ALA A 102 -13.68 3.54 12.85
C ALA A 102 -13.72 2.04 12.47
N ALA A 103 -14.05 1.77 11.20
CA ALA A 103 -14.08 0.41 10.67
C ALA A 103 -12.75 -0.33 10.85
N ILE A 104 -11.61 0.35 10.62
CA ILE A 104 -10.29 -0.24 10.79
C ILE A 104 -10.03 -0.67 12.23
N ASN A 105 -10.56 0.06 13.23
CA ASN A 105 -10.44 -0.31 14.63
C ASN A 105 -11.14 -1.66 14.89
N GLN A 106 -12.37 -1.83 14.36
CA GLN A 106 -13.13 -3.07 14.53
C GLN A 106 -12.43 -4.24 13.84
N LEU A 107 -11.92 -4.02 12.63
CA LEU A 107 -11.19 -5.05 11.87
C LEU A 107 -9.86 -5.43 12.56
N CYS A 108 -9.13 -4.47 13.12
CA CYS A 108 -7.93 -4.72 13.90
C CYS A 108 -8.22 -5.49 15.19
N ASN A 109 -9.27 -5.10 15.92
CA ASN A 109 -9.70 -5.79 17.13
C ASN A 109 -10.12 -7.23 16.83
N HIS A 110 -10.96 -7.44 15.80
CA HIS A 110 -11.36 -8.78 15.34
C HIS A 110 -10.14 -9.65 14.99
N SER A 111 -9.14 -9.04 14.36
CA SER A 111 -7.92 -9.75 13.95
C SER A 111 -6.84 -9.78 15.03
N SER A 112 -7.06 -9.21 16.22
CA SER A 112 -6.08 -9.08 17.30
C SER A 112 -4.76 -8.48 16.84
N VAL A 113 -4.84 -7.36 16.08
CA VAL A 113 -3.69 -6.63 15.52
C VAL A 113 -3.66 -5.20 16.06
N ASN A 114 -2.48 -4.73 16.44
CA ASN A 114 -2.31 -3.36 16.90
C ASN A 114 -2.39 -2.37 15.74
N LEU A 115 -3.15 -1.28 15.96
CA LEU A 115 -3.30 -0.17 15.05
C LEU A 115 -2.47 1.03 15.53
N GLN A 116 -1.66 1.58 14.64
CA GLN A 116 -0.91 2.81 14.87
C GLN A 116 -1.32 3.88 13.88
N ILE A 117 -1.76 5.03 14.40
CA ILE A 117 -2.14 6.20 13.59
C ILE A 117 -1.00 7.21 13.65
N ILE A 118 -0.58 7.69 12.48
CA ILE A 118 0.55 8.61 12.31
C ILE A 118 0.05 9.86 11.56
N PRO A 119 -0.47 10.87 12.29
CA PRO A 119 -0.80 12.15 11.68
C PRO A 119 0.49 12.90 11.33
N ILE A 120 0.53 13.52 10.16
CA ILE A 120 1.68 14.25 9.65
C ILE A 120 1.27 15.69 9.39
N ASP A 121 1.56 16.56 10.34
CA ASP A 121 1.39 18.01 10.25
C ASP A 121 0.02 18.42 9.66
N LEU A 122 -1.07 17.99 10.31
CA LEU A 122 -2.44 18.18 9.81
C LEU A 122 -2.87 19.64 9.80
N ASP A 123 -2.27 20.49 10.64
CA ASP A 123 -2.59 21.92 10.73
C ASP A 123 -2.02 22.70 9.53
N ASN A 124 -0.98 22.17 8.89
CA ASN A 124 -0.33 22.76 7.73
C ASN A 124 -0.47 21.81 6.52
N PRO A 125 -1.53 21.93 5.70
CA PRO A 125 -1.69 21.13 4.48
C PRO A 125 -0.50 21.28 3.53
N THR A 126 -0.29 20.34 2.61
CA THR A 126 0.65 20.55 1.50
C THR A 126 0.24 21.79 0.70
N ASN A 127 1.17 22.37 -0.07
CA ASN A 127 0.78 23.37 -1.04
C ASN A 127 -0.22 22.81 -2.05
N ASP A 128 -1.00 23.73 -2.68
CA ASP A 128 -1.96 23.34 -3.70
C ASP A 128 -1.24 23.00 -5.02
N ILE A 129 -1.33 21.75 -5.44
CA ILE A 129 -0.73 21.25 -6.68
C ILE A 129 -1.22 21.95 -7.93
N TYR A 130 -2.35 22.66 -7.86
CA TYR A 130 -2.90 23.46 -8.95
C TYR A 130 -2.00 24.65 -9.32
N TYR A 131 -1.27 25.21 -8.35
CA TYR A 131 -0.42 26.38 -8.54
C TYR A 131 1.07 26.04 -8.57
N GLY A 132 1.52 24.96 -7.93
CA GLY A 132 2.92 24.61 -7.85
C GLY A 132 3.18 23.26 -7.21
N PRO A 133 4.41 22.95 -6.80
CA PRO A 133 4.75 21.70 -6.11
C PRO A 133 4.03 21.58 -4.77
N ALA A 134 3.52 20.38 -4.46
CA ALA A 134 2.91 20.06 -3.17
C ALA A 134 3.88 20.25 -1.99
N MET A 135 5.11 19.81 -2.15
CA MET A 135 6.17 19.80 -1.15
C MET A 135 7.49 20.25 -1.78
N ASN A 136 8.39 20.81 -0.97
CA ASN A 136 9.79 20.93 -1.33
C ASN A 136 10.57 19.63 -1.02
N GLU A 137 11.86 19.60 -1.34
CA GLU A 137 12.68 18.40 -1.18
C GLU A 137 12.89 18.02 0.30
N THR A 138 13.02 19.03 1.17
CA THR A 138 13.17 18.82 2.61
C THR A 138 11.91 18.21 3.21
N GLU A 139 10.74 18.74 2.86
CA GLU A 139 9.44 18.24 3.33
C GLU A 139 9.21 16.79 2.86
N LEU A 140 9.49 16.51 1.58
CA LEU A 140 9.39 15.15 1.04
C LEU A 140 10.29 14.18 1.83
N LEU A 141 11.56 14.56 2.05
CA LEU A 141 12.52 13.73 2.77
C LEU A 141 12.10 13.49 4.22
N VAL A 142 11.56 14.51 4.90
CA VAL A 142 11.00 14.38 6.25
C VAL A 142 9.87 13.35 6.26
N CYS A 143 8.92 13.45 5.35
CA CYS A 143 7.77 12.54 5.28
C CYS A 143 8.19 11.09 4.95
N ILE A 144 9.12 10.90 4.01
CA ILE A 144 9.71 9.58 3.72
C ILE A 144 10.36 9.00 4.98
N ASN A 145 11.13 9.79 5.71
CA ASN A 145 11.78 9.35 6.95
C ASN A 145 10.78 9.04 8.08
N ILE A 146 9.63 9.71 8.14
CA ILE A 146 8.54 9.34 9.06
C ILE A 146 8.07 7.92 8.74
N GLY A 147 7.83 7.61 7.48
CA GLY A 147 7.45 6.26 7.04
C GLY A 147 8.51 5.22 7.37
N ILE A 148 9.78 5.49 7.09
CA ILE A 148 10.91 4.61 7.41
C ILE A 148 10.97 4.32 8.92
N LYS A 149 10.87 5.37 9.75
CA LYS A 149 10.92 5.25 11.21
C LYS A 149 9.75 4.48 11.79
N ALA A 150 8.58 4.55 11.15
CA ALA A 150 7.37 3.86 11.61
C ALA A 150 7.50 2.33 11.54
N VAL A 151 8.32 1.81 10.62
CA VAL A 151 8.48 0.37 10.41
C VAL A 151 9.26 -0.27 11.56
N ASN A 152 8.60 -1.17 12.27
CA ASN A 152 9.26 -2.00 13.29
C ASN A 152 9.99 -3.18 12.61
N LYS A 153 11.33 -3.20 12.73
CA LYS A 153 12.19 -4.25 12.16
C LYS A 153 11.91 -5.67 12.63
N LYS A 154 11.11 -5.82 13.70
CA LYS A 154 10.72 -7.13 14.27
C LYS A 154 9.35 -7.59 13.78
N SER A 155 8.70 -6.85 12.87
CA SER A 155 7.41 -7.23 12.31
C SER A 155 7.55 -8.39 11.34
N ASP A 156 6.59 -9.30 11.37
CA ASP A 156 6.45 -10.40 10.41
C ASP A 156 5.70 -9.94 9.15
N LEU A 157 4.86 -8.91 9.30
CA LEU A 157 4.04 -8.32 8.26
C LEU A 157 3.66 -6.88 8.63
N ILE A 158 3.54 -6.02 7.63
CA ILE A 158 3.01 -4.66 7.77
C ILE A 158 1.75 -4.53 6.94
N VAL A 159 0.71 -3.93 7.51
CA VAL A 159 -0.51 -3.51 6.83
C VAL A 159 -0.48 -1.99 6.70
N LEU A 160 -0.59 -1.46 5.48
CA LEU A 160 -0.56 -0.02 5.20
C LEU A 160 -1.94 0.49 4.82
N GLY A 161 -2.33 1.58 5.45
CA GLY A 161 -3.50 2.36 5.13
C GLY A 161 -3.22 3.86 5.22
N GLU A 162 -4.22 4.66 4.94
CA GLU A 162 -4.12 6.11 4.87
C GLU A 162 -5.41 6.82 5.28
N MET A 163 -5.28 8.12 5.58
CA MET A 163 -6.39 9.04 5.76
C MET A 163 -6.03 10.44 5.27
N GLY A 164 -6.89 11.03 4.44
CA GLY A 164 -6.68 12.41 4.00
C GLY A 164 -7.77 12.90 3.06
N ILE A 165 -8.48 13.95 3.45
CA ILE A 165 -9.47 14.56 2.57
C ILE A 165 -8.75 15.17 1.36
N GLY A 166 -9.21 14.80 0.14
CA GLY A 166 -8.59 15.23 -1.12
C GLY A 166 -7.56 14.25 -1.71
N ASN A 167 -7.10 13.26 -0.94
CA ASN A 167 -6.05 12.32 -1.34
C ASN A 167 -6.37 11.49 -2.61
N SER A 168 -7.64 11.20 -2.90
CA SER A 168 -8.03 10.52 -4.14
C SER A 168 -7.76 11.36 -5.41
N THR A 169 -7.79 12.70 -5.28
CA THR A 169 -7.38 13.62 -6.36
C THR A 169 -5.87 13.54 -6.56
N ILE A 170 -5.12 13.54 -5.47
CA ILE A 170 -3.67 13.40 -5.46
C ILE A 170 -3.25 12.04 -6.04
N ALA A 171 -3.85 10.94 -5.58
CA ALA A 171 -3.57 9.60 -6.11
C ALA A 171 -3.83 9.49 -7.62
N SER A 172 -4.90 10.13 -8.12
CA SER A 172 -5.18 10.20 -9.55
C SER A 172 -4.13 11.03 -10.31
N ALA A 173 -3.64 12.13 -9.73
CA ALA A 173 -2.58 12.94 -10.31
C ALA A 173 -1.24 12.19 -10.38
N ILE A 174 -0.83 11.51 -9.30
CA ILE A 174 0.34 10.64 -9.27
C ILE A 174 0.22 9.54 -10.33
N SER A 175 -0.89 8.80 -10.34
CA SER A 175 -1.10 7.70 -11.29
C SER A 175 -1.04 8.17 -12.74
N THR A 176 -1.65 9.32 -13.04
CA THR A 176 -1.57 9.92 -14.38
C THR A 176 -0.14 10.35 -14.73
N ALA A 177 0.59 10.91 -13.77
CA ALA A 177 1.98 11.35 -14.00
C ALA A 177 2.92 10.16 -14.21
N CYS A 178 2.70 9.05 -13.50
CA CYS A 178 3.50 7.84 -13.58
C CYS A 178 3.26 7.04 -14.87
N PHE A 179 2.00 6.90 -15.29
CA PHE A 179 1.63 5.93 -16.34
C PHE A 179 0.98 6.57 -17.56
N GLY A 180 0.74 7.88 -17.52
CA GLY A 180 0.17 8.60 -18.67
C GLY A 180 -1.30 8.28 -18.93
N GLY A 181 -1.72 8.48 -20.18
CA GLY A 181 -3.08 8.20 -20.63
C GLY A 181 -4.11 9.29 -20.28
N SER A 182 -5.38 9.00 -20.50
CA SER A 182 -6.47 9.94 -20.23
C SER A 182 -6.72 10.09 -18.74
N ILE A 183 -6.71 11.31 -18.23
CA ILE A 183 -7.00 11.64 -16.81
C ILE A 183 -8.34 11.04 -16.36
N ALA A 184 -9.35 11.04 -17.23
CA ALA A 184 -10.67 10.50 -16.93
C ALA A 184 -10.68 8.99 -16.58
N LYS A 185 -9.66 8.23 -17.02
CA LYS A 185 -9.50 6.82 -16.65
C LYS A 185 -8.96 6.64 -15.22
N TRP A 186 -8.23 7.62 -14.71
CA TRP A 186 -7.63 7.60 -13.39
C TRP A 186 -8.51 8.17 -12.29
N VAL A 187 -9.46 9.05 -12.66
CA VAL A 187 -10.32 9.76 -11.72
C VAL A 187 -11.57 8.95 -11.43
N GLY A 188 -11.74 8.59 -10.17
CA GLY A 188 -12.98 8.05 -9.62
C GLY A 188 -13.86 9.15 -9.02
N ARG A 189 -15.08 8.79 -8.63
CA ARG A 189 -15.99 9.70 -7.93
C ARG A 189 -15.46 10.06 -6.54
N GLY A 190 -14.65 9.18 -5.91
CA GLY A 190 -14.25 9.31 -4.52
C GLY A 190 -15.50 9.40 -3.64
N THR A 191 -15.51 10.34 -2.72
CA THR A 191 -16.69 10.69 -1.90
C THR A 191 -17.70 11.59 -2.64
N ALA A 192 -17.45 11.95 -3.93
CA ALA A 192 -18.30 12.88 -4.67
C ALA A 192 -19.43 12.16 -5.41
N ASN A 193 -20.67 12.48 -5.08
CA ASN A 193 -21.89 11.90 -5.69
C ASN A 193 -22.40 12.69 -6.91
N ASN A 194 -21.60 13.62 -7.48
CA ASN A 194 -22.05 14.55 -8.52
C ASN A 194 -21.06 14.60 -9.69
N ASP A 195 -21.55 14.53 -10.93
CA ASP A 195 -20.74 14.57 -12.16
C ASP A 195 -20.01 15.92 -12.36
N ASN A 196 -20.54 17.01 -11.81
CA ASN A 196 -19.87 18.31 -11.80
C ASN A 196 -18.54 18.27 -11.01
N LYS A 197 -18.50 17.55 -9.88
CA LYS A 197 -17.28 17.38 -9.08
C LYS A 197 -16.26 16.50 -9.81
N LEU A 198 -16.70 15.50 -10.56
CA LEU A 198 -15.82 14.66 -11.38
C LEU A 198 -15.12 15.49 -12.47
N SER A 199 -15.90 16.29 -13.20
CA SER A 199 -15.38 17.20 -14.24
C SER A 199 -14.40 18.21 -13.66
N LYS A 200 -14.70 18.75 -12.46
CA LYS A 200 -13.81 19.66 -11.73
C LYS A 200 -12.50 18.98 -11.33
N LYS A 201 -12.55 17.76 -10.77
CA LYS A 201 -11.35 16.96 -10.45
C LYS A 201 -10.47 16.80 -11.68
N ILE A 202 -11.03 16.39 -12.83
CA ILE A 202 -10.30 16.21 -14.08
C ILE A 202 -9.63 17.52 -14.52
N SER A 203 -10.33 18.65 -14.43
CA SER A 203 -9.80 19.96 -14.78
C SER A 203 -8.64 20.37 -13.88
N VAL A 204 -8.81 20.19 -12.56
CA VAL A 204 -7.77 20.48 -11.55
C VAL A 204 -6.52 19.63 -11.81
N ILE A 205 -6.66 18.31 -11.97
CA ILE A 205 -5.52 17.43 -12.26
C ILE A 205 -4.83 17.80 -13.56
N ARG A 206 -5.59 18.15 -14.62
CA ARG A 206 -5.02 18.59 -15.89
C ARG A 206 -4.14 19.83 -15.73
N LYS A 207 -4.59 20.81 -14.95
CA LYS A 207 -3.82 22.02 -14.66
C LYS A 207 -2.61 21.69 -13.80
N SER A 208 -2.77 20.87 -12.77
CA SER A 208 -1.68 20.44 -11.87
C SER A 208 -0.56 19.73 -12.65
N LEU A 209 -0.89 18.85 -13.59
CA LEU A 209 0.08 18.18 -14.45
C LEU A 209 0.79 19.12 -15.43
N LYS A 210 0.14 20.20 -15.85
CA LYS A 210 0.75 21.24 -16.72
C LYS A 210 1.72 22.11 -15.93
N VAL A 211 1.43 22.41 -14.68
CA VAL A 211 2.30 23.21 -13.80
C VAL A 211 3.48 22.36 -13.33
N ASN A 212 3.23 21.15 -12.90
CA ASN A 212 4.23 20.22 -12.37
C ASN A 212 4.68 19.23 -13.48
N LYS A 213 5.61 19.67 -14.34
CA LYS A 213 5.98 18.95 -15.57
C LYS A 213 6.99 17.82 -15.37
N LYS A 214 7.72 17.78 -14.26
CA LYS A 214 8.75 16.77 -14.00
C LYS A 214 8.13 15.39 -13.80
N ARG A 215 8.72 14.37 -14.42
CA ARG A 215 8.20 12.98 -14.43
C ARG A 215 9.16 11.97 -13.83
N GLU A 216 10.28 12.41 -13.27
CA GLU A 216 11.15 11.56 -12.46
C GLU A 216 10.38 11.10 -11.21
N PRO A 217 10.44 9.83 -10.82
CA PRO A 217 9.57 9.23 -9.81
C PRO A 217 9.51 10.01 -8.49
N LEU A 218 10.66 10.41 -7.93
CA LEU A 218 10.69 11.20 -6.69
C LEU A 218 10.18 12.64 -6.90
N LYS A 219 10.33 13.21 -8.08
CA LYS A 219 9.78 14.53 -8.40
C LYS A 219 8.26 14.47 -8.59
N ILE A 220 7.70 13.37 -9.11
CA ILE A 220 6.25 13.15 -9.12
C ILE A 220 5.71 13.15 -7.69
N LEU A 221 6.32 12.37 -6.79
CA LEU A 221 5.91 12.31 -5.40
C LEU A 221 6.03 13.67 -4.70
N MET A 222 7.12 14.41 -4.96
CA MET A 222 7.36 15.73 -4.40
C MET A 222 6.33 16.78 -4.87
N THR A 223 6.03 16.78 -6.17
CA THR A 223 5.26 17.87 -6.77
C THR A 223 3.77 17.63 -6.80
N LEU A 224 3.35 16.37 -6.81
CA LEU A 224 1.96 15.96 -6.92
C LEU A 224 1.48 15.12 -5.72
N GLY A 225 2.35 14.69 -4.84
CA GLY A 225 2.04 13.80 -3.72
C GLY A 225 1.49 14.51 -2.48
N GLY A 226 1.16 13.72 -1.47
CA GLY A 226 0.81 14.15 -0.12
C GLY A 226 1.82 13.66 0.91
N ARG A 227 1.79 14.23 2.12
CA ARG A 227 2.72 13.83 3.20
C ARG A 227 2.53 12.39 3.61
N GLU A 228 1.28 11.94 3.78
CA GLU A 228 0.95 10.55 4.10
C GLU A 228 1.39 9.59 2.99
N GLN A 229 1.28 10.01 1.72
CA GLN A 229 1.69 9.22 0.57
C GLN A 229 3.22 9.08 0.50
N ALA A 230 3.95 10.15 0.83
CA ALA A 230 5.40 10.11 0.96
C ALA A 230 5.84 9.20 2.13
N ALA A 231 5.09 9.19 3.22
CA ALA A 231 5.36 8.29 4.35
C ALA A 231 5.06 6.83 3.98
N ILE A 232 3.98 6.54 3.25
CA ILE A 232 3.69 5.20 2.72
C ILE A 232 4.81 4.72 1.78
N PHE A 233 5.30 5.59 0.88
CA PHE A 233 6.48 5.29 0.05
C PHE A 233 7.69 4.91 0.93
N GLY A 234 7.98 5.70 1.96
CA GLY A 234 9.09 5.46 2.89
C GLY A 234 8.94 4.16 3.68
N ALA A 235 7.72 3.86 4.17
CA ALA A 235 7.42 2.63 4.90
C ALA A 235 7.56 1.40 3.99
N THR A 236 7.09 1.50 2.74
CA THR A 236 7.21 0.43 1.74
C THR A 236 8.67 0.14 1.41
N LEU A 237 9.49 1.18 1.17
CA LEU A 237 10.93 1.02 0.93
C LEU A 237 11.63 0.39 2.14
N ALA A 238 11.32 0.87 3.36
CA ALA A 238 11.92 0.32 4.58
C ALA A 238 11.55 -1.15 4.80
N ALA A 239 10.29 -1.52 4.58
CA ALA A 239 9.83 -2.91 4.66
C ALA A 239 10.57 -3.79 3.64
N ARG A 240 10.77 -3.30 2.41
CA ARG A 240 11.55 -4.00 1.37
C ARG A 240 12.97 -4.27 1.81
N MET A 241 13.68 -3.24 2.31
CA MET A 241 15.06 -3.36 2.77
C MET A 241 15.19 -4.32 3.96
N LEU A 242 14.15 -4.43 4.79
CA LEU A 242 14.08 -5.34 5.93
C LEU A 242 13.52 -6.73 5.58
N LYS A 243 13.16 -6.99 4.32
CA LYS A 243 12.50 -8.22 3.85
C LYS A 243 11.17 -8.52 4.56
N ILE A 244 10.45 -7.49 4.99
CA ILE A 244 9.17 -7.63 5.64
C ILE A 244 8.06 -7.54 4.58
N PRO A 245 7.19 -8.55 4.44
CA PRO A 245 6.01 -8.47 3.58
C PRO A 245 5.10 -7.31 3.95
N VAL A 246 4.42 -6.75 2.94
CA VAL A 246 3.47 -5.66 3.12
C VAL A 246 2.13 -6.04 2.49
N ILE A 247 1.01 -5.76 3.18
CA ILE A 247 -0.32 -5.71 2.55
C ILE A 247 -0.67 -4.23 2.32
N MET A 248 -0.77 -3.87 1.05
CA MET A 248 -1.23 -2.55 0.60
C MET A 248 -2.75 -2.52 0.59
N ASP A 249 -3.34 -1.44 1.10
CA ASP A 249 -4.79 -1.22 0.99
C ASP A 249 -5.21 -0.87 -0.45
N GLY A 250 -6.06 0.10 -0.63
CA GLY A 250 -6.70 0.46 -1.88
C GLY A 250 -5.89 1.36 -2.81
N PHE A 251 -6.63 2.19 -3.57
CA PHE A 251 -6.08 3.04 -4.63
C PHE A 251 -5.01 4.01 -4.14
N ILE A 252 -5.24 4.68 -3.00
CA ILE A 252 -4.34 5.72 -2.52
C ILE A 252 -3.00 5.13 -2.08
N CYS A 253 -3.02 4.03 -1.30
CA CYS A 253 -1.79 3.33 -0.91
C CYS A 253 -1.03 2.80 -2.14
N SER A 254 -1.74 2.22 -3.11
CA SER A 254 -1.16 1.74 -4.37
C SER A 254 -0.52 2.87 -5.18
N ALA A 255 -1.18 4.03 -5.27
CA ALA A 255 -0.65 5.21 -5.96
C ALA A 255 0.58 5.79 -5.24
N SER A 256 0.62 5.71 -3.90
CA SER A 256 1.77 6.13 -3.09
C SER A 256 3.02 5.29 -3.38
N ALA A 257 2.84 4.01 -3.71
CA ALA A 257 3.92 3.09 -4.05
C ALA A 257 4.31 3.13 -5.55
N ALA A 258 3.50 3.72 -6.42
CA ALA A 258 3.77 3.77 -7.86
C ALA A 258 5.11 4.44 -8.23
N PRO A 259 5.55 5.54 -7.60
CA PRO A 259 6.87 6.09 -7.85
C PRO A 259 8.00 5.13 -7.49
N LEU A 260 7.85 4.30 -6.45
CA LEU A 260 8.84 3.28 -6.09
C LEU A 260 8.92 2.19 -7.17
N PHE A 261 7.78 1.76 -7.71
CA PHE A 261 7.73 0.83 -8.85
C PHE A 261 8.43 1.38 -10.09
N LEU A 262 8.32 2.69 -10.36
CA LEU A 262 9.00 3.31 -11.51
C LEU A 262 10.52 3.44 -11.30
N LEU A 263 11.01 3.48 -10.06
CA LEU A 263 12.46 3.42 -9.78
C LEU A 263 13.02 2.04 -10.09
N ASP A 264 12.30 0.98 -9.73
CA ASP A 264 12.60 -0.41 -10.08
C ASP A 264 11.32 -1.25 -10.02
N ASN A 265 11.00 -1.97 -11.10
CA ASN A 265 9.79 -2.77 -11.22
C ASN A 265 9.69 -3.88 -10.15
N SER A 266 10.81 -4.36 -9.62
CA SER A 266 10.86 -5.37 -8.56
C SER A 266 10.69 -4.78 -7.16
N SER A 267 10.70 -3.46 -7.02
CA SER A 267 10.66 -2.79 -5.71
C SER A 267 9.44 -3.15 -4.85
N LEU A 268 8.34 -3.55 -5.49
CA LEU A 268 7.09 -3.95 -4.85
C LEU A 268 6.88 -5.48 -4.79
N ASP A 269 7.91 -6.30 -5.00
CA ASP A 269 7.75 -7.77 -5.00
C ASP A 269 7.46 -8.36 -3.61
N HIS A 270 7.69 -7.60 -2.54
CA HIS A 270 7.32 -7.95 -1.17
C HIS A 270 5.90 -7.48 -0.79
N CYS A 271 5.17 -6.86 -1.73
CA CYS A 271 3.84 -6.31 -1.49
C CYS A 271 2.74 -7.22 -2.03
N ILE A 272 1.73 -7.44 -1.21
CA ILE A 272 0.42 -7.99 -1.57
C ILE A 272 -0.55 -6.82 -1.66
N PHE A 273 -1.30 -6.70 -2.75
CA PHE A 273 -2.37 -5.71 -2.88
C PHE A 273 -3.65 -6.32 -2.31
N GLY A 274 -4.10 -5.82 -1.15
CA GLY A 274 -5.13 -6.45 -0.33
C GLY A 274 -6.46 -6.58 -1.06
N HIS A 275 -6.89 -5.53 -1.75
CA HIS A 275 -8.13 -5.56 -2.51
C HIS A 275 -8.10 -4.63 -3.73
N CYS A 276 -9.00 -4.87 -4.69
CA CYS A 276 -9.33 -3.89 -5.72
C CYS A 276 -10.42 -2.97 -5.16
N SER A 277 -10.09 -1.70 -4.91
CA SER A 277 -11.11 -0.74 -4.49
C SER A 277 -12.01 -0.34 -5.67
N MET A 278 -13.20 0.19 -5.36
CA MET A 278 -14.15 0.70 -6.37
C MET A 278 -13.68 2.03 -7.02
N GLU A 279 -12.55 2.59 -6.59
CA GLU A 279 -11.95 3.72 -7.28
C GLU A 279 -11.55 3.34 -8.70
N ARG A 280 -12.08 4.06 -9.70
CA ARG A 280 -11.95 3.73 -11.13
C ARG A 280 -10.50 3.51 -11.55
N GLY A 281 -9.58 4.34 -11.03
CA GLY A 281 -8.16 4.27 -11.36
C GLY A 281 -7.44 3.06 -10.78
N HIS A 282 -7.98 2.40 -9.74
CA HIS A 282 -7.24 1.36 -9.02
C HIS A 282 -6.95 0.12 -9.87
N LYS A 283 -7.97 -0.41 -10.57
CA LYS A 283 -7.78 -1.57 -11.47
C LYS A 283 -6.77 -1.28 -12.57
N LEU A 284 -6.81 -0.05 -13.13
CA LEU A 284 -5.85 0.37 -14.14
C LEU A 284 -4.44 0.50 -13.56
N LEU A 285 -4.30 1.05 -12.34
CA LEU A 285 -3.02 1.20 -11.64
C LEU A 285 -2.38 -0.16 -11.38
N LEU A 286 -3.12 -1.10 -10.81
CA LEU A 286 -2.63 -2.45 -10.55
C LEU A 286 -2.17 -3.13 -11.85
N LYS A 287 -2.96 -3.01 -12.92
CA LYS A 287 -2.58 -3.52 -14.25
C LYS A 287 -1.29 -2.87 -14.77
N SER A 288 -1.14 -1.55 -14.59
CA SER A 288 0.06 -0.81 -15.04
C SER A 288 1.32 -1.22 -14.28
N MET A 289 1.18 -1.66 -13.04
CA MET A 289 2.26 -2.19 -12.22
C MET A 289 2.42 -3.72 -12.34
N ASN A 290 1.65 -4.38 -13.21
CA ASN A 290 1.61 -5.85 -13.32
C ASN A 290 1.36 -6.54 -11.97
N LYS A 291 0.42 -6.00 -11.19
CA LYS A 291 0.01 -6.53 -9.87
C LYS A 291 -1.46 -6.93 -9.90
N SER A 292 -1.80 -7.93 -9.09
CA SER A 292 -3.16 -8.41 -8.92
C SER A 292 -3.63 -8.19 -7.48
N PRO A 293 -4.90 -7.80 -7.27
CA PRO A 293 -5.46 -7.69 -5.93
C PRO A 293 -5.82 -9.07 -5.40
N LEU A 294 -5.71 -9.26 -4.08
CA LEU A 294 -6.13 -10.51 -3.42
C LEU A 294 -7.66 -10.63 -3.34
N LEU A 295 -8.36 -9.52 -3.10
CA LEU A 295 -9.81 -9.48 -2.92
C LEU A 295 -10.48 -8.47 -3.86
N ASN A 296 -11.75 -8.72 -4.18
CA ASN A 296 -12.64 -7.79 -4.85
C ASN A 296 -13.99 -7.78 -4.12
N LEU A 297 -14.16 -6.84 -3.20
CA LEU A 297 -15.31 -6.74 -2.29
C LEU A 297 -16.12 -5.46 -2.49
N ASN A 298 -15.86 -4.71 -3.57
CA ASN A 298 -16.50 -3.43 -3.86
C ASN A 298 -16.32 -2.36 -2.75
N ILE A 299 -15.24 -2.45 -1.96
CA ILE A 299 -14.91 -1.51 -0.90
C ILE A 299 -14.31 -0.24 -1.51
N HIS A 300 -14.66 0.93 -0.94
CA HIS A 300 -14.13 2.23 -1.35
C HIS A 300 -13.94 3.19 -0.15
N LEU A 301 -13.68 2.63 1.03
CA LEU A 301 -13.50 3.40 2.26
C LEU A 301 -12.07 3.93 2.41
N GLY A 302 -11.04 3.12 2.12
CA GLY A 302 -9.66 3.39 2.51
C GLY A 302 -9.36 2.93 3.93
N GLU A 303 -8.52 3.66 4.64
CA GLU A 303 -8.20 3.48 6.07
C GLU A 303 -7.53 2.13 6.40
N GLY A 304 -7.01 1.40 5.42
CA GLY A 304 -6.46 0.07 5.61
C GLY A 304 -7.50 -1.05 5.71
N SER A 305 -8.79 -0.74 5.49
CA SER A 305 -9.90 -1.67 5.72
C SER A 305 -9.82 -2.92 4.83
N GLY A 306 -9.59 -2.75 3.53
CA GLY A 306 -9.47 -3.87 2.60
C GLY A 306 -8.21 -4.72 2.86
N ALA A 307 -7.11 -4.08 3.21
CA ALA A 307 -5.87 -4.77 3.57
C ALA A 307 -6.02 -5.61 4.85
N MET A 308 -6.77 -5.11 5.84
CA MET A 308 -7.02 -5.85 7.08
C MET A 308 -7.93 -7.07 6.84
N ILE A 309 -8.90 -6.97 5.92
CA ILE A 309 -9.71 -8.14 5.52
C ILE A 309 -8.82 -9.17 4.81
N ALA A 310 -7.94 -8.72 3.89
CA ALA A 310 -7.01 -9.57 3.17
C ALA A 310 -6.02 -10.31 4.10
N LEU A 311 -5.66 -9.73 5.24
CA LEU A 311 -4.84 -10.38 6.26
C LEU A 311 -5.42 -11.74 6.70
N ASN A 312 -6.74 -11.86 6.81
CA ASN A 312 -7.36 -13.12 7.25
C ASN A 312 -7.21 -14.22 6.19
N ILE A 313 -7.16 -13.87 4.90
CA ILE A 313 -6.83 -14.83 3.83
C ILE A 313 -5.37 -15.27 3.93
N VAL A 314 -4.45 -14.34 4.18
CA VAL A 314 -3.04 -14.65 4.39
C VAL A 314 -2.85 -15.57 5.61
N ARG A 315 -3.55 -15.31 6.72
CA ARG A 315 -3.54 -16.20 7.89
C ARG A 315 -4.04 -17.59 7.57
N SER A 316 -5.15 -17.70 6.83
CA SER A 316 -5.69 -18.99 6.39
C SER A 316 -4.68 -19.77 5.55
N ALA A 317 -3.96 -19.11 4.64
CA ALA A 317 -2.90 -19.72 3.86
C ALA A 317 -1.81 -20.34 4.74
N LEU A 318 -1.30 -19.55 5.71
CA LEU A 318 -0.22 -19.99 6.59
C LEU A 318 -0.65 -21.04 7.60
N VAL A 319 -1.91 -21.02 8.06
CA VAL A 319 -2.47 -22.08 8.92
C VAL A 319 -2.50 -23.41 8.17
N CYS A 320 -2.98 -23.44 6.92
CA CYS A 320 -2.95 -24.63 6.10
C CYS A 320 -1.52 -25.11 5.85
N HIS A 321 -0.63 -24.23 5.42
CA HIS A 321 0.78 -24.56 5.13
C HIS A 321 1.51 -25.12 6.34
N ASN A 322 1.33 -24.51 7.51
CA ASN A 322 2.05 -24.90 8.71
C ASN A 322 1.44 -26.09 9.44
N GLY A 323 0.12 -26.32 9.31
CA GLY A 323 -0.64 -27.27 10.12
C GLY A 323 -1.07 -28.53 9.40
N MET A 324 -1.14 -28.54 8.06
CA MET A 324 -1.52 -29.76 7.34
C MET A 324 -0.46 -30.85 7.48
N ALA A 325 -0.94 -32.11 7.57
CA ALA A 325 -0.09 -33.28 7.54
C ALA A 325 0.42 -33.57 6.11
N SER A 326 1.57 -34.22 5.99
CA SER A 326 2.02 -34.79 4.72
C SER A 326 1.38 -36.17 4.48
N PHE A 327 1.29 -36.62 3.21
CA PHE A 327 0.82 -37.96 2.86
C PHE A 327 1.58 -39.05 3.63
N GLU A 328 2.92 -38.89 3.70
CA GLU A 328 3.80 -39.82 4.41
C GLU A 328 3.49 -39.88 5.91
N SER A 329 3.31 -38.69 6.55
CA SER A 329 3.16 -38.61 8.01
C SER A 329 1.87 -39.23 8.56
N VAL A 330 0.85 -39.38 7.75
CA VAL A 330 -0.47 -39.91 8.14
C VAL A 330 -0.90 -41.18 7.36
N GLY A 331 -0.02 -41.73 6.52
CA GLY A 331 -0.28 -42.97 5.78
C GLY A 331 -1.39 -42.86 4.74
N VAL A 332 -1.70 -41.65 4.25
CA VAL A 332 -2.66 -41.46 3.16
C VAL A 332 -1.97 -41.69 1.82
N SER A 333 -2.58 -42.51 0.96
CA SER A 333 -2.05 -42.81 -0.37
C SER A 333 -1.98 -41.52 -1.22
N ASN A 334 -0.84 -41.27 -1.84
CA ASN A 334 -0.69 -40.18 -2.79
C ASN A 334 -1.03 -40.64 -4.20
N SER A 335 -1.45 -39.72 -5.07
CA SER A 335 -1.61 -40.02 -6.51
C SER A 335 -0.27 -40.44 -7.11
N LYS A 336 -0.31 -41.52 -7.92
CA LYS A 336 0.82 -42.00 -8.71
C LYS A 336 1.20 -40.99 -9.80
#